data_cb507b3959f159454536cbdd16f4d63c
#
_entry.id   cb507b3959f159454536cbdd16f4d63c
#
_cell.length_a   1.000
_cell.length_b   1.000
_cell.length_c   1.000
_cell.angle_alpha   90.00
_cell.angle_beta   90.00
_cell.angle_gamma   90.00
#
_symmetry.space_group_name_H-M   'P 1'
#
loop_
_entity.id
_entity.type
_entity.pdbx_description
1 polymer ?
#
loop_
_entity_poly.entity_id
_entity_poly.type
_entity_poly.pdbx_seq_one_letter_code
_entity_poly.pdbx_strand_id
1 'polypeptide(L)' 'MSPRKYSLTIQGHATSLTLEPIFWQALNEAAAAEGKSLAALVAEIDEARTTNLSSAVRVWLFERLLR' A
#
# COMPACT_ATOMS: atom_id res chain seq x y z
N MET A 1 5.23 -17.43 3.63
CA MET A 1 4.86 -16.19 4.35
C MET A 1 3.38 -15.94 4.21
N SER A 2 2.69 -15.77 5.33
CA SER A 2 1.23 -15.57 5.31
C SER A 2 0.88 -14.09 5.30
N PRO A 3 -0.17 -13.70 4.57
CA PRO A 3 -0.62 -12.30 4.61
C PRO A 3 -1.16 -11.96 6.00
N ARG A 4 -1.00 -10.70 6.38
CA ARG A 4 -1.50 -10.14 7.62
C ARG A 4 -2.41 -8.96 7.32
N LYS A 5 -3.36 -8.73 8.23
CA LYS A 5 -4.27 -7.62 8.12
C LYS A 5 -3.69 -6.41 8.85
N TYR A 6 -3.56 -5.31 8.14
CA TYR A 6 -3.06 -4.05 8.68
C TYR A 6 -4.17 -3.02 8.63
N SER A 7 -4.40 -2.33 9.72
CA SER A 7 -5.43 -1.29 9.81
C SER A 7 -4.78 0.07 9.60
N LEU A 8 -5.46 0.92 8.83
CA LEU A 8 -5.00 2.29 8.63
C LEU A 8 -6.20 3.20 8.37
N THR A 9 -5.98 4.50 8.47
CA THR A 9 -7.00 5.50 8.20
C THR A 9 -6.60 6.26 6.94
N ILE A 10 -7.48 6.25 5.95
CA ILE A 10 -7.28 6.93 4.67
C ILE A 10 -8.38 7.96 4.50
N GLN A 11 -8.01 9.23 4.40
CA GLN A 11 -8.96 10.33 4.17
C GLN A 11 -10.11 10.30 5.18
N GLY A 12 -9.80 10.05 6.44
CA GLY A 12 -10.77 10.02 7.52
C GLY A 12 -11.57 8.72 7.65
N HIS A 13 -11.33 7.74 6.80
CA HIS A 13 -12.02 6.46 6.83
C HIS A 13 -11.11 5.34 7.31
N ALA A 14 -11.59 4.56 8.24
CA ALA A 14 -10.87 3.37 8.69
C ALA A 14 -10.94 2.31 7.59
N THR A 15 -9.80 1.74 7.25
CA THR A 15 -9.73 0.68 6.25
C THR A 15 -8.74 -0.39 6.70
N SER A 16 -8.75 -1.52 6.05
CA SER A 16 -7.77 -2.56 6.31
C SER A 16 -7.17 -3.05 5.01
N LEU A 17 -5.92 -3.49 5.11
CA LEU A 17 -5.14 -3.92 3.98
C LEU A 17 -4.48 -5.24 4.35
N THR A 18 -4.70 -6.28 3.56
CA THR A 18 -4.11 -7.59 3.81
C THR A 18 -2.92 -7.79 2.87
N LEU A 19 -1.74 -7.86 3.46
CA LEU A 19 -0.49 -8.01 2.71
C LEU A 19 0.45 -8.96 3.45
N GLU A 20 1.26 -9.63 2.69
CA GLU A 20 2.41 -10.32 3.24
C GLU A 20 3.34 -9.28 3.89
N PRO A 21 4.00 -9.62 5.01
CA PRO A 21 4.87 -8.66 5.70
C PRO A 21 5.94 -8.02 4.82
N ILE A 22 6.45 -8.76 3.84
CA ILE A 22 7.47 -8.20 2.93
C ILE A 22 6.91 -7.06 2.08
N PHE A 23 5.65 -7.17 1.65
CA PHE A 23 5.00 -6.09 0.90
C PHE A 23 4.67 -4.91 1.80
N TRP A 24 4.28 -5.18 3.05
CA TRP A 24 4.03 -4.11 4.01
C TRP A 24 5.30 -3.30 4.27
N GLN A 25 6.43 -3.99 4.46
CA GLN A 25 7.71 -3.33 4.66
C GLN A 25 8.09 -2.51 3.42
N ALA A 26 7.95 -3.08 2.23
CA ALA A 26 8.26 -2.38 0.99
C ALA A 26 7.39 -1.13 0.81
N LEU A 27 6.12 -1.22 1.20
CA LEU A 27 5.19 -0.10 1.11
C LEU A 27 5.62 1.06 2.03
N ASN A 28 6.01 0.73 3.27
CA ASN A 28 6.51 1.73 4.20
C ASN A 28 7.79 2.39 3.70
N GLU A 29 8.70 1.60 3.15
CA GLU A 29 9.95 2.12 2.59
C GLU A 29 9.70 3.02 1.39
N ALA A 30 8.75 2.65 0.55
CA ALA A 30 8.39 3.47 -0.61
C ALA A 30 7.80 4.82 -0.18
N ALA A 31 6.93 4.81 0.83
CA ALA A 31 6.36 6.05 1.35
C ALA A 31 7.46 6.97 1.88
N ALA A 32 8.38 6.42 2.67
CA ALA A 32 9.50 7.19 3.20
C ALA A 32 10.37 7.76 2.08
N ALA A 33 10.67 6.96 1.08
CA ALA A 33 11.51 7.38 -0.05
C ALA A 33 10.86 8.51 -0.85
N GLU A 34 9.51 8.53 -0.92
CA GLU A 34 8.80 9.57 -1.64
C GLU A 34 8.40 10.76 -0.76
N GLY A 35 8.80 10.74 0.49
CA GLY A 35 8.49 11.83 1.42
C GLY A 35 7.01 11.95 1.75
N LYS A 36 6.28 10.85 1.71
CA LYS A 36 4.84 10.81 1.97
C LYS A 36 4.53 9.98 3.20
N SER A 37 3.39 10.28 3.84
CA SER A 37 2.90 9.38 4.88
C SER A 37 2.40 8.09 4.22
N LEU A 38 2.39 7.00 4.98
CA LEU A 38 1.86 5.74 4.49
C LEU A 38 0.41 5.89 4.04
N ALA A 39 -0.41 6.59 4.83
CA ALA A 39 -1.81 6.82 4.50
C ALA A 39 -1.97 7.60 3.20
N ALA A 40 -1.11 8.60 2.96
CA ALA A 40 -1.17 9.38 1.73
C ALA A 40 -0.83 8.52 0.51
N LEU A 41 0.21 7.69 0.62
CA LEU A 41 0.60 6.81 -0.49
C LEU A 41 -0.50 5.79 -0.79
N VAL A 42 -1.05 5.16 0.24
CA VAL A 42 -2.12 4.18 0.06
C VAL A 42 -3.37 4.84 -0.54
N ALA A 43 -3.67 6.08 -0.14
CA ALA A 43 -4.80 6.83 -0.71
C ALA A 43 -4.62 7.04 -2.22
N GLU A 44 -3.40 7.36 -2.66
CA GLU A 44 -3.11 7.52 -4.08
C GLU A 44 -3.32 6.23 -4.86
N ILE A 45 -2.85 5.11 -4.30
CA ILE A 45 -3.02 3.81 -4.92
C ILE A 45 -4.50 3.43 -4.96
N ASP A 46 -5.23 3.71 -3.89
CA ASP A 46 -6.66 3.42 -3.80
C ASP A 46 -7.46 4.18 -4.84
N GLU A 47 -7.16 5.45 -5.06
CA GLU A 47 -7.84 6.27 -6.07
C GLU A 47 -7.64 5.73 -7.48
N ALA A 48 -6.47 5.22 -7.78
CA ALA A 48 -6.12 4.77 -9.13
C ALA A 48 -6.48 3.30 -9.40
N ARG A 49 -6.91 2.56 -8.39
CA ARG A 49 -7.08 1.12 -8.52
C ARG A 49 -8.29 0.75 -9.38
N THR A 50 -8.14 -0.38 -10.07
CA THR A 50 -9.22 -1.01 -10.82
C THR A 50 -9.53 -2.40 -10.28
N THR A 51 -8.87 -2.81 -9.19
CA THR A 51 -9.02 -4.09 -8.53
C THR A 51 -9.05 -3.87 -7.01
N ASN A 52 -9.00 -4.94 -6.19
CA ASN A 52 -8.98 -4.76 -4.74
C ASN A 52 -7.68 -4.08 -4.32
N LEU A 53 -7.72 -3.43 -3.16
CA LEU A 53 -6.60 -2.62 -2.68
C LEU A 53 -5.32 -3.43 -2.47
N SER A 54 -5.43 -4.62 -1.91
CA SER A 54 -4.25 -5.45 -1.67
C SER A 54 -3.53 -5.80 -2.97
N SER A 55 -4.29 -6.19 -3.99
CA SER A 55 -3.74 -6.47 -5.31
C SER A 55 -3.13 -5.22 -5.94
N ALA A 56 -3.83 -4.08 -5.83
CA ALA A 56 -3.35 -2.82 -6.36
C ALA A 56 -2.01 -2.40 -5.73
N VAL A 57 -1.86 -2.59 -4.43
CA VAL A 57 -0.61 -2.27 -3.72
C VAL A 57 0.52 -3.17 -4.21
N ARG A 58 0.28 -4.49 -4.35
CA ARG A 58 1.31 -5.40 -4.84
C ARG A 58 1.76 -5.03 -6.25
N VAL A 59 0.82 -4.74 -7.12
CA VAL A 59 1.12 -4.34 -8.51
C VAL A 59 1.90 -3.03 -8.52
N TRP A 60 1.47 -2.04 -7.74
CA TRP A 60 2.14 -0.75 -7.67
C TRP A 60 3.59 -0.90 -7.21
N LEU A 61 3.82 -1.73 -6.19
CA LEU A 61 5.18 -1.97 -5.69
C LEU A 61 6.06 -2.64 -6.73
N PHE A 62 5.52 -3.61 -7.44
CA PHE A 62 6.28 -4.30 -8.46
C PHE A 62 6.60 -3.39 -9.64
N GLU A 63 5.65 -2.59 -10.08
CA GLU A 63 5.87 -1.61 -11.15
C GLU A 63 6.95 -0.60 -10.75
N ARG A 64 6.97 -0.20 -9.50
CA ARG A 64 7.97 0.72 -8.98
C ARG A 64 9.38 0.13 -9.08
N LEU A 65 9.51 -1.17 -8.86
CA LEU A 65 10.78 -1.89 -9.00
C LEU A 65 11.29 -1.91 -10.45
N LEU A 66 10.39 -1.91 -11.40
CA LEU A 66 10.74 -2.02 -12.83
C LEU A 66 11.17 -0.68 -13.46
N ARG A 67 11.04 0.41 -12.74
CA ARG A 67 11.39 1.74 -13.24
C ARG A 67 12.85 2.08 -13.02
#